data_b64177f587a9437e96a8fc5eb35a668f
#
_entry.id   b64177f587a9437e96a8fc5eb35a668f
#
_cell.length_a   1.000
_cell.length_b   1.000
_cell.length_c   1.000
_cell.angle_alpha   90.00
_cell.angle_beta   90.00
_cell.angle_gamma   90.00
#
_symmetry.space_group_name_H-M   'P 1'
#
loop_
_entity.id
_entity.type
_entity.pdbx_description
1 polymer ?
#
loop_
_entity_poly.entity_id
_entity_poly.type
_entity_poly.pdbx_seq_one_letter_code
_entity_poly.pdbx_strand_id
1 'polypeptide(L)'
;CTTDDPADSLEYHIKLREDKTFGVKVLPSFRPDKALELNRAGFADWIGKLGQASGVRIENYDDLLAALQARVKFFHEAGCRVSDHALDEVPFAEATRAEAAAIFARALKGEKVGAEEEQKYKTHTLMFLGRLYAERGWVMQYHIGALRNANSRMFASLGPDTGYDSMQDGAVAKNLARLLDALDKE
;
A
#
# COMPACT_ATOMS: atom_id res chain seq x y z
N CYS A 1 2.98 15.58 -7.01
CA CYS A 1 3.21 14.13 -6.81
C CYS A 1 2.18 13.33 -7.56
N THR A 2 2.59 12.19 -8.10
CA THR A 2 1.72 11.16 -8.69
C THR A 2 1.49 10.04 -7.66
N THR A 3 0.51 9.18 -7.92
CA THR A 3 0.27 7.99 -7.08
C THR A 3 0.76 6.77 -7.83
N ASP A 4 1.76 6.07 -7.30
CA ASP A 4 2.47 5.03 -8.02
C ASP A 4 2.54 3.70 -7.25
N ASP A 5 2.32 2.61 -7.99
CA ASP A 5 2.39 1.25 -7.45
C ASP A 5 3.85 0.85 -7.15
N PRO A 6 4.14 0.12 -6.07
CA PRO A 6 5.48 -0.40 -5.79
C PRO A 6 6.15 -1.15 -6.96
N ALA A 7 5.36 -1.78 -7.83
CA ALA A 7 5.89 -2.48 -9.00
C ALA A 7 6.15 -1.58 -10.21
N ASP A 8 5.86 -0.27 -10.14
CA ASP A 8 6.05 0.67 -11.24
C ASP A 8 7.54 0.92 -11.53
N SER A 9 7.87 1.06 -12.82
CA SER A 9 9.24 1.34 -13.27
C SER A 9 9.70 2.78 -13.01
N LEU A 10 8.76 3.70 -12.77
CA LEU A 10 8.98 5.14 -12.66
C LEU A 10 9.72 5.76 -13.87
N GLU A 11 9.65 5.14 -15.04
CA GLU A 11 10.41 5.56 -16.23
C GLU A 11 10.10 6.99 -16.66
N TYR A 12 8.84 7.43 -16.54
CA TYR A 12 8.44 8.79 -16.89
C TYR A 12 8.95 9.82 -15.88
N HIS A 13 9.02 9.48 -14.59
CA HIS A 13 9.63 10.34 -13.57
C HIS A 13 11.12 10.54 -13.83
N ILE A 14 11.82 9.47 -14.23
CA ILE A 14 13.24 9.50 -14.57
C ILE A 14 13.45 10.37 -15.81
N LYS A 15 12.68 10.16 -16.90
CA LYS A 15 12.74 10.94 -18.13
C LYS A 15 12.47 12.43 -17.88
N LEU A 16 11.42 12.77 -17.11
CA LEU A 16 11.08 14.16 -16.79
C LEU A 16 12.17 14.85 -15.94
N ARG A 17 12.81 14.12 -15.04
CA ARG A 17 13.93 14.65 -14.24
C ARG A 17 15.15 14.97 -15.10
N GLU A 18 15.38 14.24 -16.18
CA GLU A 18 16.49 14.43 -17.10
C GLU A 18 16.22 15.56 -18.10
N ASP A 19 14.96 15.86 -18.40
CA ASP A 19 14.55 16.93 -19.31
C ASP A 19 14.76 18.31 -18.66
N LYS A 20 15.81 19.01 -19.08
CA LYS A 20 16.15 20.35 -18.58
C LYS A 20 15.22 21.45 -19.09
N THR A 21 14.37 21.17 -20.08
CA THR A 21 13.38 22.11 -20.60
C THR A 21 12.09 22.11 -19.81
N PHE A 22 11.86 21.04 -19.00
CA PHE A 22 10.67 20.88 -18.17
C PHE A 22 10.90 21.44 -16.76
N GLY A 23 10.27 22.57 -16.45
CA GLY A 23 10.53 23.33 -15.21
C GLY A 23 9.80 22.84 -13.95
N VAL A 24 8.88 21.87 -14.07
CA VAL A 24 8.09 21.35 -12.95
C VAL A 24 8.69 20.05 -12.42
N LYS A 25 8.84 19.95 -11.10
CA LYS A 25 9.23 18.68 -10.47
C LYS A 25 8.03 17.73 -10.41
N VAL A 26 8.15 16.56 -11.04
CA VAL A 26 7.19 15.47 -10.94
C VAL A 26 7.82 14.35 -10.13
N LEU A 27 7.26 14.06 -8.95
CA LEU A 27 7.81 13.12 -8.00
C LEU A 27 6.78 12.00 -7.72
N PRO A 28 7.24 10.76 -7.54
CA PRO A 28 6.35 9.67 -7.20
C PRO A 28 5.89 9.73 -5.74
N SER A 29 4.72 9.19 -5.43
CA SER A 29 4.32 8.75 -4.10
C SER A 29 4.18 7.23 -4.07
N PHE A 30 4.51 6.62 -2.93
CA PHE A 30 4.54 5.17 -2.78
C PHE A 30 3.19 4.66 -2.28
N ARG A 31 2.43 3.94 -3.11
CA ARG A 31 1.10 3.42 -2.77
C ARG A 31 1.04 1.89 -2.79
N PRO A 32 1.30 1.24 -1.66
CA PRO A 32 1.40 -0.22 -1.57
C PRO A 32 0.07 -0.93 -1.27
N ASP A 33 -1.08 -0.36 -1.63
CA ASP A 33 -2.41 -0.90 -1.30
C ASP A 33 -2.56 -2.37 -1.73
N LYS A 34 -2.05 -2.72 -2.91
CA LYS A 34 -2.11 -4.10 -3.42
C LYS A 34 -1.32 -5.10 -2.56
N ALA A 35 -0.33 -4.63 -1.79
CA ALA A 35 0.35 -5.49 -0.82
C ALA A 35 -0.51 -5.79 0.41
N LEU A 36 -1.51 -4.95 0.70
CA LEU A 36 -2.40 -5.06 1.84
C LEU A 36 -3.71 -5.82 1.53
N GLU A 37 -4.07 -5.90 0.26
CA GLU A 37 -5.36 -6.43 -0.21
C GLU A 37 -5.30 -7.94 -0.52
N LEU A 38 -5.08 -8.78 0.50
CA LEU A 38 -4.89 -10.23 0.38
C LEU A 38 -6.00 -10.96 -0.38
N ASN A 39 -7.25 -10.52 -0.21
CA ASN A 39 -8.43 -11.14 -0.80
C ASN A 39 -8.76 -10.61 -2.21
N ARG A 40 -7.95 -9.68 -2.74
CA ARG A 40 -8.17 -9.11 -4.06
C ARG A 40 -7.85 -10.11 -5.17
N ALA A 41 -8.71 -10.16 -6.17
CA ALA A 41 -8.44 -10.94 -7.39
C ALA A 41 -7.11 -10.47 -8.02
N GLY A 42 -6.23 -11.42 -8.35
CA GLY A 42 -4.91 -11.13 -8.94
C GLY A 42 -3.83 -10.77 -7.90
N PHE A 43 -4.05 -10.98 -6.60
CA PHE A 43 -3.04 -10.73 -5.57
C PHE A 43 -1.72 -11.47 -5.86
N ALA A 44 -1.76 -12.78 -6.14
CA ALA A 44 -0.58 -13.58 -6.45
C ALA A 44 0.15 -13.09 -7.72
N ASP A 45 -0.60 -12.68 -8.75
CA ASP A 45 -0.01 -12.12 -9.98
C ASP A 45 0.72 -10.81 -9.70
N TRP A 46 0.13 -9.95 -8.83
CA TRP A 46 0.77 -8.72 -8.41
C TRP A 46 2.02 -8.97 -7.59
N ILE A 47 2.02 -9.96 -6.69
CA ILE A 47 3.23 -10.40 -5.95
C ILE A 47 4.34 -10.81 -6.94
N GLY A 48 4.00 -11.52 -8.02
CA GLY A 48 4.94 -11.85 -9.08
C GLY A 48 5.55 -10.61 -9.76
N LYS A 49 4.72 -9.59 -10.05
CA LYS A 49 5.19 -8.31 -10.62
C LYS A 49 6.09 -7.55 -9.66
N LEU A 50 5.71 -7.49 -8.37
CA LEU A 50 6.54 -6.87 -7.34
C LEU A 50 7.91 -7.58 -7.23
N GLY A 51 7.91 -8.91 -7.28
CA GLY A 51 9.13 -9.72 -7.29
C GLY A 51 10.04 -9.35 -8.45
N GLN A 52 9.51 -9.26 -9.66
CA GLN A 52 10.27 -8.84 -10.85
C GLN A 52 10.82 -7.40 -10.68
N ALA A 53 9.99 -6.46 -10.24
CA ALA A 53 10.39 -5.07 -10.08
C ALA A 53 11.43 -4.84 -8.98
N SER A 54 11.41 -5.65 -7.93
CA SER A 54 12.33 -5.57 -6.78
C SER A 54 13.60 -6.41 -6.96
N GLY A 55 13.61 -7.37 -7.89
CA GLY A 55 14.66 -8.37 -8.02
C GLY A 55 14.64 -9.44 -6.90
N VAL A 56 13.56 -9.54 -6.13
CA VAL A 56 13.39 -10.49 -5.03
C VAL A 56 12.39 -11.57 -5.44
N ARG A 57 12.75 -12.83 -5.37
CA ARG A 57 11.80 -13.93 -5.53
C ARG A 57 10.94 -14.04 -4.26
N ILE A 58 9.65 -13.72 -4.35
CA ILE A 58 8.76 -13.68 -3.20
C ILE A 58 8.08 -15.04 -3.06
N GLU A 59 8.52 -15.84 -2.11
CA GLU A 59 7.96 -17.16 -1.78
C GLU A 59 7.30 -17.17 -0.39
N ASN A 60 7.63 -16.21 0.46
CA ASN A 60 7.15 -16.09 1.82
C ASN A 60 7.01 -14.62 2.23
N TYR A 61 6.54 -14.39 3.45
CA TYR A 61 6.29 -13.03 3.94
C TYR A 61 7.58 -12.22 4.13
N ASP A 62 8.67 -12.85 4.51
CA ASP A 62 9.96 -12.17 4.69
C ASP A 62 10.50 -11.66 3.35
N ASP A 63 10.31 -12.43 2.29
CA ASP A 63 10.65 -12.02 0.94
C ASP A 63 9.78 -10.83 0.48
N LEU A 64 8.47 -10.83 0.82
CA LEU A 64 7.61 -9.69 0.56
C LEU A 64 8.13 -8.43 1.25
N LEU A 65 8.48 -8.51 2.53
CA LEU A 65 9.03 -7.38 3.28
C LEU A 65 10.34 -6.87 2.66
N ALA A 66 11.22 -7.79 2.25
CA ALA A 66 12.47 -7.44 1.56
C ALA A 66 12.21 -6.77 0.20
N ALA A 67 11.24 -7.26 -0.56
CA ALA A 67 10.83 -6.67 -1.83
C ALA A 67 10.27 -5.25 -1.64
N LEU A 68 9.39 -5.04 -0.66
CA LEU A 68 8.85 -3.72 -0.33
C LEU A 68 9.96 -2.75 0.12
N GLN A 69 10.91 -3.21 0.94
CA GLN A 69 12.05 -2.40 1.36
C GLN A 69 12.93 -1.98 0.16
N ALA A 70 13.19 -2.90 -0.77
CA ALA A 70 13.94 -2.60 -1.99
C ALA A 70 13.21 -1.56 -2.84
N ARG A 71 11.88 -1.66 -2.96
CA ARG A 71 11.07 -0.70 -3.72
C ARG A 71 10.99 0.67 -3.03
N VAL A 72 10.85 0.72 -1.70
CA VAL A 72 10.92 1.99 -0.94
C VAL A 72 12.27 2.68 -1.17
N LYS A 73 13.38 1.92 -1.20
CA LYS A 73 14.70 2.47 -1.54
C LYS A 73 14.73 3.06 -2.96
N PHE A 74 14.25 2.32 -3.95
CA PHE A 74 14.17 2.75 -5.35
C PHE A 74 13.34 4.04 -5.51
N PHE A 75 12.17 4.09 -4.89
CA PHE A 75 11.31 5.27 -4.90
C PHE A 75 11.98 6.48 -4.22
N HIS A 76 12.68 6.26 -3.10
CA HIS A 76 13.45 7.31 -2.43
C HIS A 76 14.52 7.92 -3.35
N GLU A 77 15.25 7.09 -4.07
CA GLU A 77 16.27 7.51 -5.05
C GLU A 77 15.63 8.24 -6.25
N ALA A 78 14.40 7.89 -6.62
CA ALA A 78 13.62 8.62 -7.62
C ALA A 78 13.04 9.96 -7.13
N GLY A 79 13.19 10.28 -5.82
CA GLY A 79 12.75 11.55 -5.23
C GLY A 79 11.49 11.46 -4.39
N CYS A 80 10.91 10.29 -4.20
CA CYS A 80 9.75 10.07 -3.33
C CYS A 80 10.04 10.49 -1.89
N ARG A 81 9.05 11.16 -1.25
CA ARG A 81 9.11 11.61 0.16
C ARG A 81 7.79 11.42 0.88
N VAL A 82 6.83 10.77 0.25
CA VAL A 82 5.49 10.54 0.79
C VAL A 82 5.01 9.15 0.40
N SER A 83 4.38 8.45 1.33
CA SER A 83 3.56 7.30 1.02
C SER A 83 2.09 7.70 0.97
N ASP A 84 1.31 6.94 0.23
CA ASP A 84 -0.12 7.15 0.03
C ASP A 84 -0.83 5.81 0.21
N HIS A 85 -1.76 5.74 1.17
CA HIS A 85 -2.49 4.53 1.50
C HIS A 85 -3.99 4.78 1.42
N ALA A 86 -4.72 3.98 0.63
CA ALA A 86 -6.18 3.95 0.68
C ALA A 86 -6.62 2.88 1.68
N LEU A 87 -7.34 3.31 2.70
CA LEU A 87 -7.86 2.47 3.76
C LEU A 87 -9.38 2.65 3.84
N ASP A 88 -10.14 1.62 3.48
CA ASP A 88 -11.60 1.65 3.68
C ASP A 88 -11.91 1.78 5.17
N GLU A 89 -11.19 1.02 6.00
CA GLU A 89 -11.16 1.12 7.45
C GLU A 89 -9.71 1.10 7.94
N VAL A 90 -9.44 1.78 9.06
CA VAL A 90 -8.11 1.74 9.67
C VAL A 90 -7.91 0.36 10.32
N PRO A 91 -6.97 -0.46 9.83
CA PRO A 91 -6.71 -1.76 10.44
C PRO A 91 -5.97 -1.59 11.75
N PHE A 92 -6.44 -2.29 12.79
CA PHE A 92 -5.63 -2.47 13.99
C PHE A 92 -6.00 -3.78 14.70
N ALA A 93 -5.16 -4.78 14.52
CA ALA A 93 -5.13 -6.00 15.31
C ALA A 93 -3.67 -6.42 15.50
N GLU A 94 -3.27 -6.57 16.75
CA GLU A 94 -1.90 -7.00 17.08
C GLU A 94 -1.64 -8.40 16.52
N ALA A 95 -0.49 -8.57 15.92
CA ALA A 95 -0.06 -9.85 15.37
C ALA A 95 1.45 -10.00 15.46
N THR A 96 1.89 -11.21 15.71
CA THR A 96 3.29 -11.58 15.55
C THR A 96 3.66 -11.71 14.09
N ARG A 97 4.97 -11.61 13.80
CA ARG A 97 5.49 -11.85 12.44
C ARG A 97 5.12 -13.25 11.92
N ALA A 98 5.09 -14.25 12.80
CA ALA A 98 4.72 -15.62 12.44
C ALA A 98 3.25 -15.74 12.02
N GLU A 99 2.34 -15.05 12.73
CA GLU A 99 0.93 -14.99 12.34
C GLU A 99 0.76 -14.29 10.98
N ALA A 100 1.37 -13.14 10.77
CA ALA A 100 1.33 -12.43 9.50
C ALA A 100 1.89 -13.29 8.35
N ALA A 101 2.98 -14.03 8.58
CA ALA A 101 3.57 -14.94 7.62
C ALA A 101 2.65 -16.12 7.27
N ALA A 102 1.98 -16.72 8.25
CA ALA A 102 1.03 -17.80 8.02
C ALA A 102 -0.20 -17.33 7.21
N ILE A 103 -0.70 -16.13 7.50
CA ILE A 103 -1.80 -15.51 6.76
C ILE A 103 -1.39 -15.24 5.31
N PHE A 104 -0.23 -14.64 5.09
CA PHE A 104 0.30 -14.37 3.75
C PHE A 104 0.48 -15.63 2.93
N ALA A 105 1.04 -16.70 3.53
CA ALA A 105 1.26 -17.98 2.84
C ALA A 105 -0.02 -18.62 2.32
N ARG A 106 -1.14 -18.47 3.04
CA ARG A 106 -2.46 -18.92 2.61
C ARG A 106 -3.01 -18.06 1.48
N ALA A 107 -2.93 -16.73 1.63
CA ALA A 107 -3.37 -15.80 0.59
C ALA A 107 -2.61 -15.99 -0.73
N LEU A 108 -1.30 -16.25 -0.67
CA LEU A 108 -0.47 -16.52 -1.85
C LEU A 108 -0.91 -17.76 -2.62
N LYS A 109 -1.51 -18.74 -1.93
CA LYS A 109 -2.12 -19.94 -2.54
C LYS A 109 -3.54 -19.71 -3.06
N GLY A 110 -4.07 -18.50 -2.93
CA GLY A 110 -5.44 -18.15 -3.31
C GLY A 110 -6.50 -18.56 -2.30
N GLU A 111 -6.10 -18.93 -1.08
CA GLU A 111 -7.04 -19.21 0.00
C GLU A 111 -7.64 -17.90 0.52
N LYS A 112 -8.94 -17.90 0.79
CA LYS A 112 -9.62 -16.74 1.36
C LYS A 112 -9.21 -16.53 2.81
N VAL A 113 -8.82 -15.31 3.14
CA VAL A 113 -8.43 -14.88 4.48
C VAL A 113 -9.63 -14.25 5.18
N GLY A 114 -9.85 -14.60 6.46
CA GLY A 114 -10.90 -14.00 7.28
C GLY A 114 -10.62 -12.55 7.64
N ALA A 115 -11.69 -11.80 7.97
CA ALA A 115 -11.57 -10.35 8.25
C ALA A 115 -10.60 -10.03 9.41
N GLU A 116 -10.62 -10.81 10.49
CA GLU A 116 -9.69 -10.61 11.62
C GLU A 116 -8.23 -10.88 11.22
N GLU A 117 -7.99 -11.94 10.45
CA GLU A 117 -6.66 -12.27 9.94
C GLU A 117 -6.15 -11.20 8.98
N GLU A 118 -7.02 -10.67 8.12
CA GLU A 118 -6.70 -9.55 7.24
C GLU A 118 -6.30 -8.31 8.02
N GLN A 119 -7.00 -7.97 9.11
CA GLN A 119 -6.65 -6.86 10.01
C GLN A 119 -5.26 -7.09 10.64
N LYS A 120 -4.96 -8.29 11.12
CA LYS A 120 -3.66 -8.68 11.68
C LYS A 120 -2.52 -8.47 10.67
N TYR A 121 -2.70 -9.00 9.46
CA TYR A 121 -1.71 -8.88 8.40
C TYR A 121 -1.50 -7.41 7.99
N LYS A 122 -2.59 -6.67 7.76
CA LYS A 122 -2.52 -5.24 7.38
C LYS A 122 -1.81 -4.42 8.46
N THR A 123 -2.15 -4.63 9.73
CA THR A 123 -1.51 -3.92 10.85
C THR A 123 -0.01 -4.18 10.87
N HIS A 124 0.41 -5.45 10.84
CA HIS A 124 1.83 -5.81 10.88
C HIS A 124 2.60 -5.24 9.68
N THR A 125 2.00 -5.28 8.48
CA THR A 125 2.63 -4.77 7.26
C THR A 125 2.73 -3.24 7.27
N LEU A 126 1.68 -2.53 7.74
CA LEU A 126 1.70 -1.06 7.88
C LEU A 126 2.72 -0.59 8.92
N MET A 127 2.87 -1.32 10.04
CA MET A 127 3.90 -1.04 11.04
C MET A 127 5.30 -1.17 10.44
N PHE A 128 5.58 -2.24 9.70
CA PHE A 128 6.84 -2.41 9.00
C PHE A 128 7.11 -1.26 7.99
N LEU A 129 6.10 -0.90 7.19
CA LEU A 129 6.23 0.20 6.22
C LEU A 129 6.43 1.54 6.91
N GLY A 130 5.71 1.82 8.00
CA GLY A 130 5.84 3.04 8.77
C GLY A 130 7.26 3.27 9.29
N ARG A 131 7.92 2.21 9.79
CA ARG A 131 9.35 2.27 10.18
C ARG A 131 10.24 2.63 9.00
N LEU A 132 10.05 1.96 7.86
CA LEU A 132 10.84 2.24 6.65
C LEU A 132 10.67 3.70 6.18
N TYR A 133 9.47 4.26 6.33
CA TYR A 133 9.19 5.65 5.98
C TYR A 133 9.83 6.62 6.97
N ALA A 134 9.72 6.34 8.28
CA ALA A 134 10.35 7.14 9.33
C ALA A 134 11.87 7.21 9.17
N GLU A 135 12.55 6.07 8.93
CA GLU A 135 13.99 5.99 8.66
C GLU A 135 14.43 6.89 7.48
N ARG A 136 13.53 7.19 6.54
CA ARG A 136 13.78 7.98 5.34
C ARG A 136 13.23 9.40 5.41
N GLY A 137 12.61 9.77 6.51
CA GLY A 137 11.98 11.06 6.70
C GLY A 137 10.78 11.28 5.77
N TRP A 138 10.03 10.22 5.43
CA TRP A 138 8.84 10.33 4.60
C TRP A 138 7.59 10.65 5.43
N VAL A 139 6.65 11.36 4.81
CA VAL A 139 5.30 11.51 5.33
C VAL A 139 4.48 10.26 4.99
N MET A 140 3.83 9.66 5.98
CA MET A 140 2.89 8.56 5.77
C MET A 140 1.47 9.12 5.70
N GLN A 141 0.87 9.13 4.50
CA GLN A 141 -0.46 9.67 4.26
C GLN A 141 -1.50 8.57 4.19
N TYR A 142 -2.61 8.75 4.90
CA TYR A 142 -3.78 7.86 4.87
C TYR A 142 -4.99 8.56 4.26
N HIS A 143 -5.59 7.93 3.24
CA HIS A 143 -6.92 8.24 2.74
C HIS A 143 -7.91 7.25 3.35
N ILE A 144 -8.81 7.73 4.20
CA ILE A 144 -9.67 6.87 5.04
C ILE A 144 -11.14 7.12 4.73
N GLY A 145 -11.92 6.03 4.69
CA GLY A 145 -13.38 6.10 4.73
C GLY A 145 -14.03 6.53 3.42
N ALA A 146 -13.45 6.25 2.27
CA ALA A 146 -14.11 6.44 0.99
C ALA A 146 -15.16 5.33 0.77
N LEU A 147 -16.44 5.74 0.58
CA LEU A 147 -17.50 4.86 0.09
C LEU A 147 -17.47 4.90 -1.43
N ARG A 148 -16.84 3.90 -2.05
CA ARG A 148 -16.63 3.84 -3.49
C ARG A 148 -17.91 3.52 -4.26
N ASN A 149 -18.05 4.13 -5.44
CA ASN A 149 -19.10 3.83 -6.40
C ASN A 149 -20.52 3.98 -5.82
N ALA A 150 -20.73 4.97 -4.97
CA ALA A 150 -22.00 5.19 -4.24
C ALA A 150 -23.20 5.46 -5.18
N ASN A 151 -22.97 5.87 -6.42
CA ASN A 151 -24.00 6.03 -7.44
C ASN A 151 -23.98 4.84 -8.40
N SER A 152 -24.81 3.83 -8.14
CA SER A 152 -24.87 2.58 -8.93
C SER A 152 -25.21 2.80 -10.41
N ARG A 153 -26.09 3.78 -10.71
CA ARG A 153 -26.45 4.12 -12.11
C ARG A 153 -25.25 4.65 -12.89
N MET A 154 -24.49 5.54 -12.27
CA MET A 154 -23.28 6.11 -12.91
C MET A 154 -22.16 5.08 -12.98
N PHE A 155 -22.01 4.26 -11.96
CA PHE A 155 -21.06 3.14 -12.00
C PHE A 155 -21.34 2.17 -13.15
N ALA A 156 -22.61 1.81 -13.38
CA ALA A 156 -23.00 0.94 -14.50
C ALA A 156 -22.72 1.59 -15.87
N SER A 157 -22.79 2.92 -15.97
CA SER A 157 -22.59 3.67 -17.23
C SER A 157 -21.13 4.00 -17.50
N LEU A 158 -20.37 4.40 -16.50
CA LEU A 158 -19.02 4.98 -16.63
C LEU A 158 -17.90 4.14 -16.01
N GLY A 159 -18.25 3.16 -15.17
CA GLY A 159 -17.28 2.37 -14.43
C GLY A 159 -16.74 3.06 -13.15
N PRO A 160 -15.68 2.51 -12.56
CA PRO A 160 -15.06 3.03 -11.33
C PRO A 160 -14.28 4.33 -11.59
N ASP A 161 -13.94 5.02 -10.49
CA ASP A 161 -13.06 6.20 -10.47
C ASP A 161 -13.54 7.38 -11.33
N THR A 162 -14.85 7.56 -11.43
CA THR A 162 -15.49 8.61 -12.23
C THR A 162 -16.11 9.73 -11.40
N GLY A 163 -15.73 9.87 -10.12
CA GLY A 163 -16.12 10.99 -9.26
C GLY A 163 -17.45 10.80 -8.51
N TYR A 164 -18.00 9.59 -8.48
CA TYR A 164 -19.27 9.28 -7.80
C TYR A 164 -19.06 8.49 -6.49
N ASP A 165 -18.03 8.87 -5.75
CA ASP A 165 -17.75 8.35 -4.40
C ASP A 165 -18.40 9.22 -3.33
N SER A 166 -18.53 8.68 -2.12
CA SER A 166 -19.02 9.36 -0.93
C SER A 166 -18.14 9.03 0.27
N MET A 167 -18.50 9.51 1.44
CA MET A 167 -17.87 9.16 2.71
C MET A 167 -18.70 8.09 3.42
N GLN A 168 -18.04 7.19 4.14
CA GLN A 168 -18.69 6.23 5.02
C GLN A 168 -18.53 6.62 6.49
N ASP A 169 -19.50 6.22 7.32
CA ASP A 169 -19.51 6.42 8.77
C ASP A 169 -18.74 5.28 9.48
N GLY A 170 -17.45 5.15 9.19
CA GLY A 170 -16.58 4.14 9.80
C GLY A 170 -16.08 4.55 11.18
N ALA A 171 -15.80 3.57 12.04
CA ALA A 171 -15.16 3.78 13.35
C ALA A 171 -13.65 4.06 13.19
N VAL A 172 -13.28 5.26 12.75
CA VAL A 172 -11.89 5.62 12.41
C VAL A 172 -11.05 5.87 13.65
N ALA A 173 -11.55 6.67 14.62
CA ALA A 173 -10.72 7.29 15.64
C ALA A 173 -9.98 6.28 16.54
N LYS A 174 -10.66 5.24 17.00
CA LYS A 174 -10.06 4.25 17.93
C LYS A 174 -8.88 3.51 17.32
N ASN A 175 -9.06 2.97 16.13
CA ASN A 175 -8.01 2.18 15.47
C ASN A 175 -6.88 3.07 14.96
N LEU A 176 -7.19 4.27 14.47
CA LEU A 176 -6.17 5.23 14.07
C LEU A 176 -5.29 5.64 15.26
N ALA A 177 -5.90 5.97 16.42
CA ALA A 177 -5.15 6.31 17.61
C ALA A 177 -4.22 5.16 18.05
N ARG A 178 -4.69 3.91 18.01
CA ARG A 178 -3.88 2.73 18.35
C ARG A 178 -2.74 2.50 17.37
N LEU A 179 -2.99 2.69 16.07
CA LEU A 179 -1.96 2.54 15.04
C LEU A 179 -0.86 3.61 15.20
N LEU A 180 -1.25 4.86 15.43
CA LEU A 180 -0.33 5.96 15.65
C LEU A 180 0.47 5.77 16.94
N ASP A 181 -0.17 5.38 18.04
CA ASP A 181 0.50 5.06 19.32
C ASP A 181 1.50 3.90 19.17
N ALA A 182 1.15 2.88 18.39
CA ALA A 182 2.06 1.78 18.12
C ALA A 182 3.28 2.21 17.29
N LEU A 183 3.11 3.07 16.29
CA LEU A 183 4.20 3.62 15.49
C LEU A 183 5.11 4.57 16.29
N ASP A 184 4.56 5.32 17.25
CA ASP A 184 5.32 6.25 18.08
C ASP A 184 6.20 5.55 19.13
N LYS A 185 5.87 4.31 19.50
CA LYS A 185 6.61 3.50 20.47
C LYS A 185 7.83 2.77 19.91
N GLU A 186 8.01 2.79 18.64
CA GLU A 186 9.10 2.12 17.94
C GLU A 186 10.20 3.09 17.51
#